data_7279b3e60451e5b0c4bed0cd91a9d54c
#
_entry.id   7279b3e60451e5b0c4bed0cd91a9d54c
#
_cell.length_a   1.000
_cell.length_b   1.000
_cell.length_c   1.000
_cell.angle_alpha   90.00
_cell.angle_beta   90.00
_cell.angle_gamma   90.00
#
_symmetry.space_group_name_H-M   'P 1'
#
loop_
_entity.id
_entity.type
_entity.pdbx_description
1 polymer ?
#
loop_
_entity_poly.entity_id
_entity_poly.type
_entity_poly.pdbx_seq_one_letter_code
_entity_poly.pdbx_strand_id
1 'polypeptide(L)'
;IFMQYRIGADLGVVLIKAILLSLLSVFTLMPGLLVLFSGMMERTKHKNFVPKISAVGRFAYRSRFVLPAIFGVVFVVFAVLSQKTPYVYGYSTLPTPVQNSQQKAEELIEDNFGSENFCAVVVPSGNYKKEAKLIKDLESYTEVDYCQGLANTEAMGGYMLTDELSPRDFSELLDLDYEVAELLYTTYAADQEEYGRIVGGISSYKVPLMDMLMFVYEKSEEGYVTLDSDTQETLSSAYQQISDGRKQLEGEKYDRILVYLTIPLPEQDDASFDFVQTMHDLAQSYYEGSSVYVVGDSTSQRDLRNSFERDNIVVSVMSILFVLVILLFTFKSSGLPVLLVVVIEGAIFINFGI
;
A
#
# COMPACT_ATOMS: atom_id res chain seq x y z
N ILE A 1 12.89 -0.04 -17.89
CA ILE A 1 13.61 1.22 -17.73
C ILE A 1 12.66 2.42 -17.63
N PHE A 2 11.52 2.42 -18.34
CA PHE A 2 10.54 3.51 -18.34
C PHE A 2 9.39 3.32 -17.35
N MET A 3 9.35 2.21 -16.61
CA MET A 3 8.34 1.90 -15.61
C MET A 3 8.63 2.66 -14.31
N GLN A 4 7.60 3.17 -13.67
CA GLN A 4 7.69 3.81 -12.35
C GLN A 4 7.95 2.78 -11.25
N TYR A 5 7.43 1.56 -11.44
CA TYR A 5 7.59 0.49 -10.47
C TYR A 5 8.93 -0.21 -10.61
N ARG A 6 9.73 -0.23 -9.53
CA ARG A 6 11.12 -0.70 -9.53
C ARG A 6 11.27 -2.16 -9.97
N ILE A 7 10.31 -3.03 -9.64
CA ILE A 7 10.31 -4.44 -10.09
C ILE A 7 10.34 -4.55 -11.62
N GLY A 8 9.64 -3.65 -12.33
CA GLY A 8 9.67 -3.64 -13.80
C GLY A 8 11.04 -3.34 -14.36
N ALA A 9 11.80 -2.44 -13.74
CA ALA A 9 13.18 -2.14 -14.14
C ALA A 9 14.09 -3.35 -13.88
N ASP A 10 13.98 -4.01 -12.73
CA ASP A 10 14.79 -5.18 -12.38
C ASP A 10 14.50 -6.37 -13.30
N LEU A 11 13.21 -6.66 -13.55
CA LEU A 11 12.79 -7.68 -14.53
C LEU A 11 13.31 -7.36 -15.94
N GLY A 12 13.25 -6.09 -16.36
CA GLY A 12 13.77 -5.65 -17.65
C GLY A 12 15.26 -5.93 -17.79
N VAL A 13 16.06 -5.63 -16.79
CA VAL A 13 17.51 -5.91 -16.78
C VAL A 13 17.79 -7.40 -16.84
N VAL A 14 17.06 -8.23 -16.10
CA VAL A 14 17.20 -9.69 -16.11
C VAL A 14 16.86 -10.25 -17.49
N LEU A 15 15.76 -9.81 -18.10
CA LEU A 15 15.35 -10.24 -19.44
C LEU A 15 16.36 -9.83 -20.51
N ILE A 16 16.89 -8.60 -20.47
CA ILE A 16 17.94 -8.13 -21.40
C ILE A 16 19.17 -9.04 -21.29
N LYS A 17 19.64 -9.32 -20.07
CA LYS A 17 20.78 -10.23 -19.85
C LYS A 17 20.49 -11.63 -20.41
N ALA A 18 19.32 -12.19 -20.14
CA ALA A 18 18.92 -13.51 -20.62
C ALA A 18 18.90 -13.58 -22.16
N ILE A 19 18.32 -12.57 -22.81
CA ILE A 19 18.25 -12.49 -24.29
C ILE A 19 19.67 -12.35 -24.89
N LEU A 20 20.51 -11.47 -24.34
CA LEU A 20 21.88 -11.28 -24.83
C LEU A 20 22.74 -12.55 -24.68
N LEU A 21 22.65 -13.22 -23.52
CA LEU A 21 23.35 -14.49 -23.30
C LEU A 21 22.84 -15.59 -24.22
N SER A 22 21.53 -15.68 -24.41
CA SER A 22 20.92 -16.62 -25.35
C SER A 22 21.40 -16.37 -26.80
N LEU A 23 21.38 -15.11 -27.21
CA LEU A 23 21.85 -14.72 -28.54
C LEU A 23 23.35 -15.08 -28.73
N LEU A 24 24.19 -14.74 -27.76
CA LEU A 24 25.62 -15.08 -27.78
C LEU A 24 25.82 -16.60 -27.86
N SER A 25 25.10 -17.36 -27.05
CA SER A 25 25.14 -18.82 -27.04
C SER A 25 24.73 -19.42 -28.39
N VAL A 26 23.65 -18.93 -28.99
CA VAL A 26 23.18 -19.39 -30.29
C VAL A 26 24.22 -19.09 -31.39
N PHE A 27 24.80 -17.90 -31.42
CA PHE A 27 25.78 -17.55 -32.47
C PHE A 27 27.16 -18.18 -32.29
N THR A 28 27.58 -18.50 -31.07
CA THR A 28 28.90 -19.08 -30.79
C THR A 28 28.85 -20.60 -30.65
N LEU A 29 27.94 -21.10 -29.78
CA LEU A 29 27.91 -22.51 -29.42
C LEU A 29 27.20 -23.36 -30.48
N MET A 30 26.10 -22.88 -31.05
CA MET A 30 25.27 -23.64 -31.98
C MET A 30 26.02 -24.05 -33.26
N PRO A 31 26.74 -23.17 -33.99
CA PRO A 31 27.52 -23.55 -35.15
C PRO A 31 28.62 -24.59 -34.81
N GLY A 32 29.30 -24.40 -33.67
CA GLY A 32 30.31 -25.34 -33.19
C GLY A 32 29.76 -26.73 -32.93
N LEU A 33 28.63 -26.81 -32.23
CA LEU A 33 27.94 -28.08 -31.95
C LEU A 33 27.41 -28.73 -33.25
N LEU A 34 26.85 -27.97 -34.18
CA LEU A 34 26.37 -28.50 -35.45
C LEU A 34 27.52 -29.14 -36.27
N VAL A 35 28.69 -28.51 -36.32
CA VAL A 35 29.86 -29.06 -36.97
C VAL A 35 30.35 -30.32 -36.23
N LEU A 36 30.46 -30.25 -34.91
CA LEU A 36 30.96 -31.37 -34.09
C LEU A 36 30.06 -32.61 -34.18
N PHE A 37 28.76 -32.43 -34.19
CA PHE A 37 27.76 -33.52 -34.21
C PHE A 37 27.22 -33.84 -35.62
N SER A 38 27.74 -33.24 -36.67
CA SER A 38 27.24 -33.42 -38.04
C SER A 38 27.15 -34.88 -38.47
N GLY A 39 28.19 -35.71 -38.17
CA GLY A 39 28.21 -37.13 -38.50
C GLY A 39 27.14 -37.96 -37.73
N MET A 40 26.82 -37.57 -36.50
CA MET A 40 25.77 -38.21 -35.71
C MET A 40 24.38 -37.80 -36.23
N MET A 41 24.20 -36.54 -36.62
CA MET A 41 22.97 -36.03 -37.21
C MET A 41 22.66 -36.71 -38.56
N GLU A 42 23.67 -37.01 -39.36
CA GLU A 42 23.49 -37.76 -40.62
C GLU A 42 23.02 -39.19 -40.39
N ARG A 43 23.52 -39.84 -39.33
CA ARG A 43 23.13 -41.23 -38.99
C ARG A 43 21.72 -41.33 -38.40
N THR A 44 21.23 -40.25 -37.81
CA THR A 44 19.90 -40.19 -37.18
C THR A 44 18.85 -39.56 -38.08
N LYS A 45 19.09 -39.42 -39.37
CA LYS A 45 18.11 -38.90 -40.33
C LYS A 45 16.82 -39.72 -40.33
N HIS A 46 15.71 -39.08 -40.08
CA HIS A 46 14.37 -39.65 -40.14
C HIS A 46 13.48 -38.89 -41.13
N LYS A 47 12.37 -39.50 -41.51
CA LYS A 47 11.36 -38.84 -42.37
C LYS A 47 10.82 -37.58 -41.70
N ASN A 48 10.62 -36.54 -42.53
CA ASN A 48 9.99 -35.32 -42.03
C ASN A 48 8.54 -35.60 -41.57
N PHE A 49 8.26 -35.43 -40.30
CA PHE A 49 6.94 -35.61 -39.72
C PHE A 49 6.02 -34.40 -39.95
N VAL A 50 6.56 -33.25 -40.39
CA VAL A 50 5.77 -32.08 -40.67
C VAL A 50 4.94 -32.29 -41.95
N PRO A 51 3.62 -32.33 -41.89
CA PRO A 51 2.79 -32.50 -43.08
C PRO A 51 2.93 -31.31 -44.04
N LYS A 52 2.72 -31.55 -45.31
CA LYS A 52 2.78 -30.48 -46.33
C LYS A 52 1.70 -29.43 -46.02
N ILE A 53 2.10 -28.20 -45.72
CA ILE A 53 1.22 -27.08 -45.32
C ILE A 53 0.46 -26.48 -46.52
N SER A 54 0.55 -27.08 -47.72
CA SER A 54 -0.11 -26.62 -48.95
C SER A 54 -1.65 -26.56 -48.83
N ALA A 55 -2.25 -27.38 -47.95
CA ALA A 55 -3.68 -27.32 -47.67
C ALA A 55 -4.09 -26.05 -46.89
N VAL A 56 -3.29 -25.67 -45.89
CA VAL A 56 -3.51 -24.45 -45.12
C VAL A 56 -3.32 -23.22 -45.99
N GLY A 57 -2.31 -23.19 -46.88
CA GLY A 57 -2.13 -22.09 -47.82
C GLY A 57 -3.29 -21.91 -48.79
N ARG A 58 -3.84 -23.03 -49.33
CA ARG A 58 -5.03 -22.96 -50.17
C ARG A 58 -6.27 -22.50 -49.45
N PHE A 59 -6.48 -22.92 -48.20
CA PHE A 59 -7.54 -22.45 -47.33
C PHE A 59 -7.40 -20.94 -47.04
N ALA A 60 -6.25 -20.49 -46.64
CA ALA A 60 -5.98 -19.07 -46.36
C ALA A 60 -6.20 -18.19 -47.59
N TYR A 61 -5.78 -18.65 -48.80
CA TYR A 61 -6.00 -17.92 -50.04
C TYR A 61 -7.50 -17.86 -50.42
N ARG A 62 -8.24 -18.94 -50.24
CA ARG A 62 -9.69 -19.01 -50.55
C ARG A 62 -10.50 -18.13 -49.59
N SER A 63 -10.08 -18.04 -48.31
CA SER A 63 -10.77 -17.28 -47.27
C SER A 63 -10.14 -15.90 -47.00
N ARG A 64 -9.34 -15.39 -47.93
CA ARG A 64 -8.54 -14.14 -47.79
C ARG A 64 -9.35 -12.88 -47.47
N PHE A 65 -10.63 -12.83 -47.70
CA PHE A 65 -11.51 -11.74 -47.35
C PHE A 65 -12.36 -12.04 -46.09
N VAL A 66 -12.72 -13.30 -45.89
CA VAL A 66 -13.58 -13.73 -44.79
C VAL A 66 -12.78 -13.80 -43.46
N LEU A 67 -11.59 -14.39 -43.47
CA LEU A 67 -10.76 -14.50 -42.26
C LEU A 67 -10.39 -13.15 -41.66
N PRO A 68 -9.90 -12.15 -42.43
CA PRO A 68 -9.63 -10.83 -41.86
C PRO A 68 -10.85 -10.10 -41.34
N ALA A 69 -12.01 -10.29 -41.98
CA ALA A 69 -13.29 -9.71 -41.52
C ALA A 69 -13.73 -10.32 -40.17
N ILE A 70 -13.65 -11.65 -40.04
CA ILE A 70 -13.94 -12.35 -38.79
C ILE A 70 -12.95 -11.92 -37.72
N PHE A 71 -11.64 -11.87 -38.03
CA PHE A 71 -10.60 -11.41 -37.11
C PHE A 71 -10.88 -9.99 -36.64
N GLY A 72 -11.25 -9.07 -37.53
CA GLY A 72 -11.58 -7.70 -37.18
C GLY A 72 -12.79 -7.60 -36.23
N VAL A 73 -13.83 -8.38 -36.44
CA VAL A 73 -15.00 -8.42 -35.55
C VAL A 73 -14.59 -8.99 -34.18
N VAL A 74 -13.88 -10.12 -34.15
CA VAL A 74 -13.39 -10.75 -32.94
C VAL A 74 -12.48 -9.78 -32.18
N PHE A 75 -11.55 -9.13 -32.86
CA PHE A 75 -10.67 -8.12 -32.27
C PHE A 75 -11.44 -7.00 -31.57
N VAL A 76 -12.43 -6.41 -32.24
CA VAL A 76 -13.24 -5.32 -31.65
C VAL A 76 -13.99 -5.80 -30.41
N VAL A 77 -14.62 -6.98 -30.49
CA VAL A 77 -15.35 -7.55 -29.35
C VAL A 77 -14.43 -7.78 -28.16
N PHE A 78 -13.30 -8.43 -28.37
CA PHE A 78 -12.36 -8.75 -27.29
C PHE A 78 -11.57 -7.52 -26.81
N ALA A 79 -11.32 -6.51 -27.64
CA ALA A 79 -10.76 -5.24 -27.21
C ALA A 79 -11.68 -4.48 -26.23
N VAL A 80 -13.01 -4.59 -26.44
CA VAL A 80 -13.97 -4.04 -25.47
C VAL A 80 -14.04 -4.88 -24.20
N LEU A 81 -14.01 -6.21 -24.33
CA LEU A 81 -14.04 -7.11 -23.17
C LEU A 81 -12.77 -6.98 -22.33
N SER A 82 -11.60 -6.82 -22.93
CA SER A 82 -10.32 -6.67 -22.22
C SER A 82 -10.27 -5.44 -21.30
N GLN A 83 -11.07 -4.40 -21.59
CA GLN A 83 -11.18 -3.24 -20.69
C GLN A 83 -11.96 -3.54 -19.40
N LYS A 84 -12.71 -4.65 -19.37
CA LYS A 84 -13.45 -5.09 -18.18
C LYS A 84 -12.72 -6.17 -17.39
N THR A 85 -11.55 -6.59 -17.83
CA THR A 85 -10.76 -7.61 -17.14
C THR A 85 -10.25 -7.04 -15.82
N PRO A 86 -10.62 -7.61 -14.67
CA PRO A 86 -10.15 -7.15 -13.39
C PRO A 86 -8.66 -7.46 -13.25
N TYR A 87 -7.87 -6.47 -12.88
CA TYR A 87 -6.48 -6.68 -12.49
C TYR A 87 -6.41 -6.99 -11.00
N VAL A 88 -5.68 -8.02 -10.65
CA VAL A 88 -5.44 -8.41 -9.25
C VAL A 88 -4.07 -7.92 -8.85
N TYR A 89 -4.01 -7.07 -7.82
CA TYR A 89 -2.77 -6.45 -7.35
C TYR A 89 -2.24 -7.04 -6.05
N GLY A 90 -3.06 -7.85 -5.33
CA GLY A 90 -2.69 -8.53 -4.09
C GLY A 90 -2.47 -10.04 -4.30
N TYR A 91 -1.49 -10.60 -3.58
CA TYR A 91 -1.23 -12.05 -3.62
C TYR A 91 -2.32 -12.87 -2.91
N SER A 92 -2.96 -12.30 -1.89
CA SER A 92 -4.02 -12.92 -1.09
C SER A 92 -5.27 -13.23 -1.92
N THR A 93 -5.55 -12.42 -2.93
CA THR A 93 -6.77 -12.52 -3.75
C THR A 93 -6.60 -13.39 -5.01
N LEU A 94 -5.39 -13.93 -5.27
CA LEU A 94 -5.16 -14.82 -6.40
C LEU A 94 -5.74 -16.23 -6.13
N PRO A 95 -6.81 -16.65 -6.84
CA PRO A 95 -7.33 -18.01 -6.69
C PRO A 95 -6.31 -19.00 -7.20
N THR A 96 -5.75 -19.80 -6.30
CA THR A 96 -4.84 -20.88 -6.65
C THR A 96 -5.57 -22.20 -6.61
N PRO A 97 -5.37 -23.14 -7.57
CA PRO A 97 -6.01 -24.45 -7.56
C PRO A 97 -5.66 -25.29 -6.33
N VAL A 98 -4.51 -25.00 -5.72
CA VAL A 98 -4.05 -25.64 -4.49
C VAL A 98 -3.56 -24.56 -3.54
N GLN A 99 -4.27 -24.39 -2.44
CA GLN A 99 -3.89 -23.43 -1.40
C GLN A 99 -2.56 -23.82 -0.77
N ASN A 100 -1.69 -22.84 -0.60
CA ASN A 100 -0.45 -23.01 0.17
C ASN A 100 -0.75 -22.93 1.69
N SER A 101 0.28 -23.15 2.51
CA SER A 101 0.13 -23.13 3.98
C SER A 101 -0.27 -21.74 4.52
N GLN A 102 0.17 -20.67 3.87
CA GLN A 102 -0.17 -19.31 4.25
C GLN A 102 -1.63 -19.01 3.97
N GLN A 103 -2.13 -19.30 2.77
CA GLN A 103 -3.54 -19.10 2.40
C GLN A 103 -4.49 -19.89 3.31
N LYS A 104 -4.11 -21.12 3.71
CA LYS A 104 -4.91 -21.89 4.68
C LYS A 104 -4.91 -21.28 6.07
N ALA A 105 -3.79 -20.67 6.48
CA ALA A 105 -3.70 -19.98 7.77
C ALA A 105 -4.50 -18.68 7.76
N GLU A 106 -4.47 -17.93 6.66
CA GLU A 106 -5.27 -16.72 6.44
C GLU A 106 -6.77 -17.04 6.47
N GLU A 107 -7.22 -18.07 5.72
CA GLU A 107 -8.61 -18.53 5.74
C GLU A 107 -9.05 -18.97 7.16
N LEU A 108 -8.17 -19.68 7.88
CA LEU A 108 -8.48 -20.10 9.25
C LEU A 108 -8.60 -18.90 10.21
N ILE A 109 -7.79 -17.88 10.04
CA ILE A 109 -7.88 -16.63 10.81
C ILE A 109 -9.16 -15.90 10.45
N GLU A 110 -9.46 -15.74 9.17
CA GLU A 110 -10.65 -15.05 8.68
C GLU A 110 -11.94 -15.74 9.14
N ASP A 111 -12.00 -17.06 9.08
CA ASP A 111 -13.16 -17.87 9.52
C ASP A 111 -13.41 -17.77 11.04
N ASN A 112 -12.37 -17.63 11.86
CA ASN A 112 -12.49 -17.65 13.31
C ASN A 112 -12.50 -16.26 13.95
N PHE A 113 -11.85 -15.27 13.36
CA PHE A 113 -11.64 -13.94 13.93
C PHE A 113 -12.19 -12.80 13.03
N GLY A 114 -12.60 -13.12 11.80
CA GLY A 114 -12.93 -12.11 10.78
C GLY A 114 -11.69 -11.52 10.10
N SER A 115 -11.93 -10.79 9.05
CA SER A 115 -10.86 -10.01 8.40
C SER A 115 -10.85 -8.60 8.98
N GLU A 116 -9.74 -8.19 9.58
CA GLU A 116 -9.52 -6.81 10.00
C GLU A 116 -8.90 -6.03 8.84
N ASN A 117 -9.62 -5.01 8.37
CA ASN A 117 -9.07 -4.05 7.44
C ASN A 117 -8.84 -2.73 8.18
N PHE A 118 -7.60 -2.26 8.21
CA PHE A 118 -7.29 -0.99 8.85
C PHE A 118 -6.34 -0.15 8.00
N CYS A 119 -6.47 1.15 8.15
CA CYS A 119 -5.57 2.14 7.57
C CYS A 119 -4.96 2.99 8.68
N ALA A 120 -3.72 3.43 8.49
CA ALA A 120 -3.10 4.43 9.34
C ALA A 120 -3.19 5.79 8.65
N VAL A 121 -3.86 6.74 9.27
CA VAL A 121 -3.84 8.15 8.89
C VAL A 121 -2.70 8.83 9.67
N VAL A 122 -1.72 9.36 8.93
CA VAL A 122 -0.52 9.98 9.50
C VAL A 122 -0.64 11.48 9.33
N VAL A 123 -0.66 12.19 10.45
CA VAL A 123 -0.89 13.64 10.54
C VAL A 123 0.28 14.33 11.27
N PRO A 124 0.53 15.63 11.04
CA PRO A 124 1.53 16.36 11.77
C PRO A 124 1.27 16.34 13.29
N SER A 125 2.32 16.04 14.07
CA SER A 125 2.26 15.93 15.53
C SER A 125 2.02 17.26 16.24
N GLY A 126 1.59 17.19 17.49
CA GLY A 126 1.52 18.32 18.44
C GLY A 126 0.20 19.05 18.46
N ASN A 127 -0.88 18.52 17.88
CA ASN A 127 -2.22 19.13 17.98
C ASN A 127 -3.33 18.10 18.26
N TYR A 128 -3.36 17.59 19.47
CA TYR A 128 -4.35 16.58 19.89
C TYR A 128 -5.81 17.06 19.76
N LYS A 129 -6.07 18.38 19.88
CA LYS A 129 -7.43 18.92 19.68
C LYS A 129 -7.92 18.79 18.23
N LYS A 130 -7.01 18.92 17.25
CA LYS A 130 -7.34 18.68 15.85
C LYS A 130 -7.48 17.19 15.58
N GLU A 131 -6.60 16.39 16.16
CA GLU A 131 -6.64 14.95 16.05
C GLU A 131 -7.96 14.37 16.58
N ALA A 132 -8.40 14.80 17.80
CA ALA A 132 -9.67 14.38 18.36
C ALA A 132 -10.88 14.72 17.47
N LYS A 133 -10.87 15.90 16.83
CA LYS A 133 -11.94 16.28 15.90
C LYS A 133 -11.90 15.45 14.63
N LEU A 134 -10.72 15.22 14.07
CA LEU A 134 -10.55 14.37 12.89
C LEU A 134 -11.01 12.93 13.17
N ILE A 135 -10.65 12.36 14.32
CA ILE A 135 -11.10 11.04 14.75
C ILE A 135 -12.63 10.99 14.82
N LYS A 136 -13.24 11.96 15.46
CA LYS A 136 -14.70 12.03 15.57
C LYS A 136 -15.40 12.12 14.21
N ASP A 137 -14.84 12.88 13.29
CA ASP A 137 -15.40 13.01 11.95
C ASP A 137 -15.17 11.72 11.12
N LEU A 138 -14.03 11.05 11.27
CA LEU A 138 -13.78 9.74 10.66
C LEU A 138 -14.77 8.69 11.17
N GLU A 139 -15.03 8.65 12.47
CA GLU A 139 -16.00 7.72 13.08
C GLU A 139 -17.47 8.02 12.72
N SER A 140 -17.74 9.17 12.09
CA SER A 140 -19.08 9.48 11.56
C SER A 140 -19.42 8.75 10.26
N TYR A 141 -18.43 8.18 9.57
CA TYR A 141 -18.65 7.41 8.35
C TYR A 141 -19.08 5.98 8.68
N THR A 142 -19.99 5.44 7.88
CA THR A 142 -20.50 4.06 8.05
C THR A 142 -19.48 2.99 7.77
N GLU A 143 -18.44 3.33 7.01
CA GLU A 143 -17.32 2.49 6.61
C GLU A 143 -16.27 2.35 7.73
N VAL A 144 -16.36 3.18 8.79
CA VAL A 144 -15.44 3.16 9.93
C VAL A 144 -16.12 2.50 11.13
N ASP A 145 -15.46 1.51 11.70
CA ASP A 145 -15.89 0.86 12.94
C ASP A 145 -15.46 1.71 14.15
N TYR A 146 -14.16 1.92 14.26
CA TYR A 146 -13.60 2.80 15.28
C TYR A 146 -12.23 3.32 14.83
N CYS A 147 -11.78 4.37 15.50
CA CYS A 147 -10.44 4.88 15.35
C CYS A 147 -9.66 4.71 16.66
N GLN A 148 -8.35 4.55 16.54
CA GLN A 148 -7.43 4.51 17.68
C GLN A 148 -6.31 5.54 17.47
N GLY A 149 -6.29 6.55 18.31
CA GLY A 149 -5.25 7.58 18.38
C GLY A 149 -5.00 7.95 19.85
N LEU A 150 -3.98 8.75 20.11
CA LEU A 150 -3.74 9.24 21.48
C LEU A 150 -4.89 10.14 21.95
N ALA A 151 -5.46 10.90 21.03
CA ALA A 151 -6.49 11.89 21.35
C ALA A 151 -7.85 11.29 21.75
N ASN A 152 -8.10 10.01 21.51
CA ASN A 152 -9.32 9.29 21.91
C ASN A 152 -9.05 8.10 22.85
N THR A 153 -7.85 8.00 23.39
CA THR A 153 -7.52 6.97 24.38
C THR A 153 -7.98 7.44 25.74
N GLU A 154 -8.93 6.71 26.34
CA GLU A 154 -9.45 6.98 27.68
C GLU A 154 -8.39 6.66 28.74
N ALA A 155 -8.19 7.57 29.69
CA ALA A 155 -7.28 7.40 30.81
C ALA A 155 -8.03 6.95 32.08
N MET A 156 -8.46 7.91 32.87
CA MET A 156 -9.17 7.68 34.14
C MET A 156 -10.20 8.81 34.39
N GLY A 157 -11.22 8.51 35.16
CA GLY A 157 -12.21 9.50 35.56
C GLY A 157 -13.01 10.12 34.40
N GLY A 158 -13.03 9.45 33.21
CA GLY A 158 -13.70 9.94 32.02
C GLY A 158 -12.89 10.96 31.21
N TYR A 159 -11.65 11.20 31.59
CA TYR A 159 -10.70 12.03 30.82
C TYR A 159 -9.95 11.20 29.77
N MET A 160 -9.63 11.84 28.66
CA MET A 160 -8.71 11.29 27.65
C MET A 160 -7.25 11.58 28.05
N LEU A 161 -6.33 10.76 27.58
CA LEU A 161 -4.89 10.92 27.83
C LEU A 161 -4.38 12.32 27.44
N THR A 162 -4.95 12.91 26.42
CA THR A 162 -4.54 14.21 25.87
C THR A 162 -5.35 15.39 26.41
N ASP A 163 -6.29 15.17 27.33
CA ASP A 163 -7.04 16.25 27.94
C ASP A 163 -6.14 17.13 28.79
N GLU A 164 -6.22 18.43 28.56
CA GLU A 164 -5.43 19.43 29.29
C GLU A 164 -6.09 19.76 30.64
N LEU A 165 -5.50 19.27 31.73
CA LEU A 165 -6.00 19.51 33.09
C LEU A 165 -5.26 20.67 33.76
N SER A 166 -6.00 21.44 34.59
CA SER A 166 -5.42 22.41 35.52
C SER A 166 -4.94 21.70 36.79
N PRO A 167 -4.12 22.35 37.67
CA PRO A 167 -3.74 21.76 38.94
C PRO A 167 -4.94 21.35 39.79
N ARG A 168 -6.05 22.08 39.71
CA ARG A 168 -7.29 21.75 40.42
C ARG A 168 -7.95 20.50 39.90
N ASP A 169 -8.14 20.41 38.55
CA ASP A 169 -8.76 19.25 37.92
C ASP A 169 -7.94 17.99 38.19
N PHE A 170 -6.61 18.12 38.17
CA PHE A 170 -5.68 17.04 38.46
C PHE A 170 -5.69 16.59 39.92
N SER A 171 -5.79 17.55 40.87
CA SER A 171 -5.92 17.24 42.29
C SER A 171 -7.20 16.50 42.62
N GLU A 172 -8.33 16.91 42.00
CA GLU A 172 -9.62 16.25 42.15
C GLU A 172 -9.63 14.84 41.53
N LEU A 173 -8.96 14.66 40.40
CA LEU A 173 -8.88 13.38 39.71
C LEU A 173 -8.09 12.31 40.47
N LEU A 174 -6.99 12.70 41.14
CA LEU A 174 -6.09 11.78 41.85
C LEU A 174 -6.27 11.80 43.37
N ASP A 175 -7.30 12.52 43.88
CA ASP A 175 -7.54 12.72 45.32
C ASP A 175 -6.31 13.23 46.09
N LEU A 176 -5.61 14.21 45.47
CA LEU A 176 -4.41 14.84 46.04
C LEU A 176 -4.75 16.20 46.65
N ASP A 177 -3.96 16.62 47.62
CA ASP A 177 -4.00 17.98 48.10
C ASP A 177 -3.67 18.98 46.98
N TYR A 178 -4.47 20.05 46.84
CA TYR A 178 -4.27 21.06 45.81
C TYR A 178 -2.86 21.66 45.83
N GLU A 179 -2.28 21.89 47.03
CA GLU A 179 -0.93 22.43 47.15
C GLU A 179 0.13 21.50 46.58
N VAL A 180 -0.08 20.19 46.67
CA VAL A 180 0.81 19.16 46.03
C VAL A 180 0.67 19.21 44.52
N ALA A 181 -0.54 19.28 44.01
CA ALA A 181 -0.75 19.39 42.57
C ALA A 181 -0.16 20.69 42.01
N GLU A 182 -0.36 21.82 42.70
CA GLU A 182 0.23 23.10 42.30
C GLU A 182 1.79 23.06 42.27
N LEU A 183 2.41 22.37 43.24
CA LEU A 183 3.85 22.18 43.29
C LEU A 183 4.34 21.33 42.11
N LEU A 184 3.63 20.23 41.80
CA LEU A 184 3.95 19.37 40.65
C LEU A 184 3.88 20.15 39.31
N TYR A 185 2.84 20.93 39.12
CA TYR A 185 2.69 21.75 37.92
C TYR A 185 3.74 22.86 37.83
N THR A 186 4.11 23.44 38.97
CA THR A 186 5.19 24.43 39.02
C THR A 186 6.55 23.82 38.66
N THR A 187 6.82 22.61 39.14
CA THR A 187 8.05 21.89 38.85
C THR A 187 8.08 21.45 37.37
N TYR A 188 6.96 20.94 36.85
CA TYR A 188 6.82 20.59 35.43
C TYR A 188 7.08 21.80 34.52
N ALA A 189 6.45 22.93 34.82
CA ALA A 189 6.63 24.17 34.07
C ALA A 189 8.06 24.70 34.11
N ALA A 190 8.77 24.47 35.19
CA ALA A 190 10.19 24.83 35.34
C ALA A 190 11.07 23.89 34.49
N ASP A 191 10.85 22.59 34.55
CA ASP A 191 11.60 21.59 33.77
C ASP A 191 11.39 21.77 32.24
N GLN A 192 10.20 22.21 31.81
CA GLN A 192 9.90 22.48 30.40
C GLN A 192 10.28 23.90 29.95
N GLU A 193 10.95 24.70 30.80
CA GLU A 193 11.29 26.12 30.52
C GLU A 193 10.09 27.03 30.18
N GLU A 194 8.87 26.60 30.55
CA GLU A 194 7.62 27.32 30.25
C GLU A 194 7.18 28.28 31.34
N TYR A 195 7.76 28.21 32.52
CA TYR A 195 7.34 28.98 33.69
C TYR A 195 7.23 30.49 33.43
N GLY A 196 8.15 31.06 32.66
CA GLY A 196 8.13 32.45 32.26
C GLY A 196 7.08 32.83 31.20
N ARG A 197 6.37 31.84 30.62
CA ARG A 197 5.35 32.03 29.58
C ARG A 197 3.92 31.88 30.11
N ILE A 198 3.76 31.46 31.38
CA ILE A 198 2.45 31.22 31.98
C ILE A 198 1.75 32.57 32.24
N VAL A 199 0.62 32.79 31.54
CA VAL A 199 -0.23 33.94 31.69
C VAL A 199 -1.40 33.55 32.62
N GLY A 200 -1.61 34.31 33.70
CA GLY A 200 -2.70 34.06 34.67
C GLY A 200 -2.31 33.25 35.89
N GLY A 201 -1.05 32.89 36.02
CA GLY A 201 -0.51 32.10 37.14
C GLY A 201 -0.67 30.59 36.97
N ILE A 202 -0.03 29.82 37.86
CA ILE A 202 0.07 28.37 37.77
C ILE A 202 -1.30 27.68 37.84
N SER A 203 -2.24 28.27 38.56
CA SER A 203 -3.64 27.77 38.71
C SER A 203 -4.41 27.68 37.38
N SER A 204 -4.01 28.46 36.39
CA SER A 204 -4.61 28.45 35.05
C SER A 204 -3.78 27.69 34.00
N TYR A 205 -2.57 27.23 34.38
CA TYR A 205 -1.71 26.46 33.53
C TYR A 205 -2.29 25.05 33.34
N LYS A 206 -2.39 24.61 32.09
CA LYS A 206 -2.97 23.31 31.73
C LYS A 206 -1.93 22.47 31.04
N VAL A 207 -1.89 21.19 31.43
CA VAL A 207 -0.96 20.20 30.89
C VAL A 207 -1.74 18.96 30.48
N PRO A 208 -1.43 18.29 29.38
CA PRO A 208 -2.00 17.01 29.03
C PRO A 208 -1.87 15.99 30.16
N LEU A 209 -2.96 15.28 30.46
CA LEU A 209 -2.99 14.30 31.56
C LEU A 209 -1.87 13.28 31.44
N MET A 210 -1.59 12.77 30.25
CA MET A 210 -0.50 11.80 30.03
C MET A 210 0.87 12.36 30.39
N ASP A 211 1.14 13.63 30.09
CA ASP A 211 2.44 14.25 30.39
C ASP A 211 2.62 14.44 31.90
N MET A 212 1.55 14.81 32.58
CA MET A 212 1.57 14.92 34.06
C MET A 212 1.72 13.55 34.73
N LEU A 213 1.04 12.50 34.25
CA LEU A 213 1.18 11.14 34.81
C LEU A 213 2.58 10.61 34.61
N MET A 214 3.17 10.81 33.44
CA MET A 214 4.56 10.42 33.16
C MET A 214 5.54 11.20 34.05
N PHE A 215 5.35 12.49 34.18
CA PHE A 215 6.19 13.35 35.02
C PHE A 215 6.12 12.94 36.51
N VAL A 216 4.94 12.68 37.04
CA VAL A 216 4.76 12.23 38.43
C VAL A 216 5.45 10.89 38.67
N TYR A 217 5.36 9.96 37.72
CA TYR A 217 6.06 8.68 37.79
C TYR A 217 7.60 8.88 37.84
N GLU A 218 8.15 9.67 36.91
CA GLU A 218 9.59 9.97 36.86
C GLU A 218 10.07 10.62 38.17
N LYS A 219 9.31 11.58 38.69
CA LYS A 219 9.68 12.23 39.99
C LYS A 219 9.50 11.31 41.19
N SER A 220 8.64 10.32 41.15
CA SER A 220 8.53 9.28 42.18
C SER A 220 9.74 8.34 42.17
N GLU A 221 10.20 7.92 40.98
CA GLU A 221 11.43 7.10 40.85
C GLU A 221 12.68 7.84 41.26
N GLU A 222 12.75 9.16 41.04
CA GLU A 222 13.83 10.02 41.50
C GLU A 222 13.78 10.28 43.04
N GLY A 223 12.71 9.85 43.70
CA GLY A 223 12.52 9.99 45.16
C GLY A 223 12.06 11.38 45.61
N TYR A 224 11.61 12.25 44.72
CA TYR A 224 11.03 13.56 45.07
C TYR A 224 9.58 13.46 45.54
N VAL A 225 8.87 12.44 45.13
CA VAL A 225 7.48 12.18 45.52
C VAL A 225 7.41 10.80 46.17
N THR A 226 6.83 10.73 47.38
CA THR A 226 6.63 9.45 48.07
C THR A 226 5.16 9.07 47.96
N LEU A 227 4.90 7.97 47.28
CA LEU A 227 3.59 7.39 47.08
C LEU A 227 3.45 6.11 47.91
N ASP A 228 2.21 5.75 48.26
CA ASP A 228 1.96 4.42 48.81
C ASP A 228 2.15 3.33 47.76
N SER A 229 2.32 2.08 48.17
CA SER A 229 2.66 0.96 47.30
C SER A 229 1.60 0.73 46.22
N ASP A 230 0.33 0.87 46.53
CA ASP A 230 -0.79 0.59 45.61
C ASP A 230 -0.87 1.69 44.54
N THR A 231 -0.71 2.94 44.91
CA THR A 231 -0.64 4.09 44.00
C THR A 231 0.58 4.00 43.10
N GLN A 232 1.73 3.59 43.62
CA GLN A 232 2.95 3.43 42.84
C GLN A 232 2.83 2.31 41.80
N GLU A 233 2.22 1.18 42.13
CA GLU A 233 1.98 0.08 41.18
C GLU A 233 1.00 0.51 40.05
N THR A 234 -0.07 1.22 40.43
CA THR A 234 -1.03 1.77 39.47
C THR A 234 -0.37 2.78 38.53
N LEU A 235 0.40 3.71 39.07
CA LEU A 235 1.11 4.73 38.28
C LEU A 235 2.19 4.12 37.38
N SER A 236 2.91 3.09 37.85
CA SER A 236 3.88 2.35 37.04
C SER A 236 3.22 1.66 35.86
N SER A 237 2.06 1.00 36.10
CA SER A 237 1.29 0.37 35.03
C SER A 237 0.77 1.38 34.01
N ALA A 238 0.25 2.52 34.49
CA ALA A 238 -0.20 3.61 33.62
C ALA A 238 0.96 4.20 32.80
N TYR A 239 2.12 4.42 33.41
CA TYR A 239 3.32 4.90 32.71
C TYR A 239 3.73 3.96 31.56
N GLN A 240 3.76 2.66 31.82
CA GLN A 240 4.11 1.69 30.78
C GLN A 240 3.11 1.70 29.63
N GLN A 241 1.80 1.72 29.93
CA GLN A 241 0.74 1.78 28.92
C GLN A 241 0.81 3.07 28.09
N ILE A 242 0.99 4.22 28.74
CA ILE A 242 1.14 5.51 28.06
C ILE A 242 2.42 5.51 27.18
N SER A 243 3.55 5.04 27.74
CA SER A 243 4.83 4.98 27.02
C SER A 243 4.72 4.09 25.77
N ASP A 244 4.07 2.94 25.88
CA ASP A 244 3.91 2.03 24.75
C ASP A 244 2.89 2.57 23.74
N GLY A 245 1.82 3.21 24.20
CA GLY A 245 0.86 3.91 23.34
C GLY A 245 1.53 5.05 22.56
N ARG A 246 2.31 5.89 23.24
CA ARG A 246 3.09 6.96 22.59
C ARG A 246 4.06 6.43 21.55
N LYS A 247 4.83 5.40 21.87
CA LYS A 247 5.75 4.77 20.89
C LYS A 247 5.06 4.24 19.64
N GLN A 248 3.81 3.81 19.78
CA GLN A 248 3.03 3.27 18.67
C GLN A 248 2.32 4.36 17.86
N LEU A 249 1.80 5.38 18.51
CA LEU A 249 0.88 6.35 17.90
C LEU A 249 1.49 7.73 17.70
N GLU A 250 2.51 8.11 18.46
CA GLU A 250 3.20 9.39 18.39
C GLU A 250 4.61 9.24 17.83
N GLY A 251 4.98 10.15 16.94
CA GLY A 251 6.33 10.26 16.40
C GLY A 251 6.85 11.68 16.53
N GLU A 252 8.13 11.87 16.23
CA GLU A 252 8.80 13.16 16.38
C GLU A 252 8.17 14.28 15.51
N LYS A 253 7.61 13.93 14.35
CA LYS A 253 7.04 14.88 13.38
C LYS A 253 5.60 14.58 13.01
N TYR A 254 5.16 13.35 13.24
CA TYR A 254 3.86 12.86 12.80
C TYR A 254 3.25 11.96 13.87
N ASP A 255 1.96 12.08 14.03
CA ASP A 255 1.14 11.19 14.84
C ASP A 255 0.37 10.24 13.92
N ARG A 256 0.01 9.07 14.43
CA ARG A 256 -0.66 8.01 13.69
C ARG A 256 -2.01 7.70 14.31
N ILE A 257 -3.06 7.82 13.51
CA ILE A 257 -4.41 7.39 13.83
C ILE A 257 -4.66 6.09 13.09
N LEU A 258 -4.96 5.01 13.80
CA LEU A 258 -5.41 3.76 13.21
C LEU A 258 -6.91 3.83 12.99
N VAL A 259 -7.36 3.60 11.77
CA VAL A 259 -8.76 3.60 11.36
C VAL A 259 -9.14 2.18 10.98
N TYR A 260 -10.01 1.56 11.78
CA TYR A 260 -10.53 0.22 11.53
C TYR A 260 -11.83 0.33 10.73
N LEU A 261 -11.93 -0.45 9.66
CA LEU A 261 -13.04 -0.39 8.73
C LEU A 261 -14.06 -1.49 9.04
N THR A 262 -15.35 -1.14 9.09
CA THR A 262 -16.47 -2.04 9.45
C THR A 262 -16.71 -3.15 8.47
N ILE A 263 -16.32 -2.94 7.22
CA ILE A 263 -16.60 -3.87 6.15
C ILE A 263 -15.26 -4.41 5.67
N PRO A 264 -15.16 -5.69 5.35
CA PRO A 264 -14.21 -6.10 4.37
C PRO A 264 -14.60 -5.37 3.07
N LEU A 265 -14.29 -4.07 2.99
CA LEU A 265 -14.21 -3.41 1.71
C LEU A 265 -13.23 -4.28 0.94
N PRO A 266 -13.66 -4.97 -0.15
CA PRO A 266 -12.76 -5.79 -0.90
C PRO A 266 -11.52 -4.94 -1.13
N GLU A 267 -10.37 -5.40 -0.69
CA GLU A 267 -9.13 -4.61 -0.69
C GLU A 267 -8.86 -3.94 -2.06
N GLN A 268 -9.54 -4.39 -3.10
CA GLN A 268 -9.34 -4.01 -4.50
C GLN A 268 -10.60 -3.43 -5.18
N ASP A 269 -11.62 -3.07 -4.42
CA ASP A 269 -12.82 -2.42 -4.97
C ASP A 269 -12.60 -0.90 -5.14
N ASP A 270 -13.23 -0.34 -6.17
CA ASP A 270 -13.24 1.10 -6.41
C ASP A 270 -13.79 1.86 -5.19
N ALA A 271 -14.77 1.30 -4.49
CA ALA A 271 -15.33 1.87 -3.27
C ALA A 271 -14.30 2.02 -2.15
N SER A 272 -13.41 1.02 -1.96
CA SER A 272 -12.30 1.08 -0.99
C SER A 272 -11.32 2.17 -1.36
N PHE A 273 -10.97 2.27 -2.62
CA PHE A 273 -10.03 3.29 -3.11
C PHE A 273 -10.60 4.71 -3.00
N ASP A 274 -11.90 4.89 -3.25
CA ASP A 274 -12.58 6.16 -3.10
C ASP A 274 -12.69 6.56 -1.63
N PHE A 275 -12.93 5.59 -0.74
CA PHE A 275 -12.97 5.86 0.70
C PHE A 275 -11.59 6.23 1.26
N VAL A 276 -10.53 5.56 0.85
CA VAL A 276 -9.14 5.96 1.18
C VAL A 276 -8.86 7.39 0.76
N GLN A 277 -9.33 7.82 -0.43
CA GLN A 277 -9.19 9.21 -0.88
C GLN A 277 -10.01 10.15 0.00
N THR A 278 -11.22 9.77 0.39
CA THR A 278 -12.08 10.55 1.28
C THR A 278 -11.41 10.77 2.64
N MET A 279 -10.83 9.73 3.24
CA MET A 279 -10.06 9.84 4.49
C MET A 279 -8.86 10.80 4.34
N HIS A 280 -8.13 10.69 3.24
CA HIS A 280 -7.00 11.58 2.97
C HIS A 280 -7.45 13.03 2.84
N ASP A 281 -8.48 13.31 2.06
CA ASP A 281 -8.97 14.68 1.80
C ASP A 281 -9.56 15.30 3.09
N LEU A 282 -10.26 14.49 3.89
CA LEU A 282 -10.74 14.94 5.21
C LEU A 282 -9.57 15.29 6.11
N ALA A 283 -8.59 14.42 6.28
CA ALA A 283 -7.41 14.70 7.10
C ALA A 283 -6.64 15.92 6.59
N GLN A 284 -6.46 16.05 5.28
CA GLN A 284 -5.80 17.21 4.67
C GLN A 284 -6.53 18.52 4.94
N SER A 285 -7.87 18.50 5.06
CA SER A 285 -8.67 19.70 5.40
C SER A 285 -8.40 20.24 6.81
N TYR A 286 -8.03 19.34 7.75
CA TYR A 286 -7.63 19.71 9.11
C TYR A 286 -6.20 20.25 9.19
N TYR A 287 -5.31 19.80 8.28
CA TYR A 287 -3.88 20.10 8.30
C TYR A 287 -3.44 20.80 7.00
N GLU A 288 -4.12 21.91 6.66
CA GLU A 288 -3.80 22.73 5.49
C GLU A 288 -2.32 23.18 5.49
N GLY A 289 -1.67 23.01 4.35
CA GLY A 289 -0.25 23.36 4.18
C GLY A 289 0.76 22.38 4.73
N SER A 290 0.31 21.28 5.35
CA SER A 290 1.16 20.18 5.84
C SER A 290 0.89 18.91 5.05
N SER A 291 1.84 17.97 5.03
CA SER A 291 1.66 16.68 4.38
C SER A 291 0.91 15.72 5.30
N VAL A 292 -0.14 15.12 4.78
CA VAL A 292 -0.91 14.05 5.42
C VAL A 292 -0.78 12.80 4.56
N TYR A 293 -0.72 11.62 5.19
CA TYR A 293 -0.60 10.35 4.47
C TYR A 293 -1.63 9.37 5.01
N VAL A 294 -2.19 8.55 4.12
CA VAL A 294 -2.99 7.39 4.47
C VAL A 294 -2.25 6.15 4.00
N VAL A 295 -1.99 5.22 4.90
CA VAL A 295 -1.18 4.02 4.65
C VAL A 295 -1.94 2.79 5.12
N GLY A 296 -2.02 1.78 4.28
CA GLY A 296 -2.68 0.51 4.57
C GLY A 296 -2.60 -0.40 3.34
N ASP A 297 -3.13 -1.59 3.43
CA ASP A 297 -3.08 -2.55 2.33
C ASP A 297 -3.86 -2.04 1.10
N SER A 298 -5.05 -1.46 1.32
CA SER A 298 -5.85 -0.85 0.25
C SER A 298 -5.15 0.32 -0.44
N THR A 299 -4.36 1.13 0.28
CA THR A 299 -3.61 2.24 -0.32
C THR A 299 -2.48 1.75 -1.22
N SER A 300 -1.74 0.72 -0.77
CA SER A 300 -0.65 0.12 -1.52
C SER A 300 -1.15 -0.47 -2.84
N GLN A 301 -2.30 -1.12 -2.81
CA GLN A 301 -2.94 -1.71 -3.98
C GLN A 301 -3.44 -0.64 -4.96
N ARG A 302 -4.02 0.45 -4.46
CA ARG A 302 -4.43 1.59 -5.27
C ARG A 302 -3.26 2.25 -5.99
N ASP A 303 -2.16 2.49 -5.28
CA ASP A 303 -0.96 3.09 -5.86
C ASP A 303 -0.34 2.16 -6.91
N LEU A 304 -0.37 0.85 -6.64
CA LEU A 304 0.06 -0.17 -7.58
C LEU A 304 -0.81 -0.17 -8.84
N ARG A 305 -2.13 -0.14 -8.70
CA ARG A 305 -3.09 -0.03 -9.82
C ARG A 305 -2.79 1.18 -10.70
N ASN A 306 -2.71 2.36 -10.09
CA ASN A 306 -2.46 3.60 -10.82
C ASN A 306 -1.11 3.59 -11.55
N SER A 307 -0.08 3.02 -10.94
CA SER A 307 1.24 2.86 -11.55
C SER A 307 1.21 1.86 -12.70
N PHE A 308 0.54 0.72 -12.53
CA PHE A 308 0.44 -0.31 -13.57
C PHE A 308 -0.36 0.14 -14.78
N GLU A 309 -1.48 0.83 -14.61
CA GLU A 309 -2.27 1.35 -15.72
C GLU A 309 -1.43 2.26 -16.62
N ARG A 310 -0.69 3.19 -16.03
CA ARG A 310 0.21 4.09 -16.76
C ARG A 310 1.37 3.33 -17.41
N ASP A 311 2.02 2.47 -16.63
CA ASP A 311 3.18 1.70 -17.10
C ASP A 311 2.78 0.78 -18.25
N ASN A 312 1.60 0.15 -18.19
CA ASN A 312 1.10 -0.73 -19.24
C ASN A 312 0.91 0.02 -20.57
N ILE A 313 0.34 1.21 -20.54
CA ILE A 313 0.20 2.05 -21.73
C ILE A 313 1.57 2.41 -22.32
N VAL A 314 2.51 2.86 -21.48
CA VAL A 314 3.86 3.26 -21.92
C VAL A 314 4.61 2.05 -22.52
N VAL A 315 4.58 0.91 -21.85
CA VAL A 315 5.26 -0.31 -22.33
C VAL A 315 4.64 -0.80 -23.63
N SER A 316 3.31 -0.81 -23.74
CA SER A 316 2.61 -1.23 -24.97
C SER A 316 2.96 -0.33 -26.14
N VAL A 317 2.88 0.98 -25.99
CA VAL A 317 3.24 1.95 -27.05
C VAL A 317 4.68 1.82 -27.48
N MET A 318 5.62 1.69 -26.51
CA MET A 318 7.04 1.51 -26.81
C MET A 318 7.32 0.18 -27.50
N SER A 319 6.64 -0.89 -27.09
CA SER A 319 6.76 -2.22 -27.70
C SER A 319 6.30 -2.19 -29.16
N ILE A 320 5.14 -1.62 -29.44
CA ILE A 320 4.61 -1.43 -30.79
C ILE A 320 5.60 -0.64 -31.65
N LEU A 321 6.11 0.46 -31.12
CA LEU A 321 7.04 1.32 -31.83
C LEU A 321 8.35 0.59 -32.17
N PHE A 322 8.95 -0.13 -31.22
CA PHE A 322 10.18 -0.89 -31.47
C PHE A 322 9.97 -2.03 -32.46
N VAL A 323 8.87 -2.78 -32.33
CA VAL A 323 8.54 -3.86 -33.28
C VAL A 323 8.34 -3.28 -34.69
N LEU A 324 7.59 -2.18 -34.81
CA LEU A 324 7.36 -1.50 -36.09
C LEU A 324 8.69 -1.05 -36.72
N VAL A 325 9.57 -0.41 -35.95
CA VAL A 325 10.89 0.05 -36.44
C VAL A 325 11.73 -1.13 -36.93
N ILE A 326 11.85 -2.20 -36.15
CA ILE A 326 12.61 -3.41 -36.52
C ILE A 326 12.04 -4.01 -37.81
N LEU A 327 10.71 -4.12 -37.92
CA LEU A 327 10.07 -4.69 -39.10
C LEU A 327 10.24 -3.78 -40.33
N LEU A 328 10.21 -2.46 -40.18
CA LEU A 328 10.48 -1.52 -41.27
C LEU A 328 11.90 -1.68 -41.84
N PHE A 329 12.88 -1.90 -40.95
CA PHE A 329 14.26 -2.18 -41.43
C PHE A 329 14.43 -3.57 -42.06
N THR A 330 13.65 -4.54 -41.58
CA THR A 330 13.72 -5.92 -42.07
C THR A 330 13.02 -6.13 -43.41
N PHE A 331 11.85 -5.51 -43.59
CA PHE A 331 11.04 -5.65 -44.79
C PHE A 331 11.19 -4.44 -45.73
N LYS A 332 11.31 -4.67 -47.00
CA LYS A 332 11.38 -3.62 -48.05
C LYS A 332 10.01 -3.02 -48.40
N SER A 333 9.03 -3.09 -47.46
CA SER A 333 7.68 -2.61 -47.66
C SER A 333 7.17 -1.97 -46.35
N SER A 334 6.55 -0.80 -46.40
CA SER A 334 5.98 -0.15 -45.23
C SER A 334 4.62 -0.73 -44.81
N GLY A 335 3.88 -1.31 -45.73
CA GLY A 335 2.56 -1.86 -45.43
C GLY A 335 2.58 -3.18 -44.68
N LEU A 336 3.59 -4.05 -44.97
CA LEU A 336 3.69 -5.35 -44.33
C LEU A 336 3.96 -5.27 -42.81
N PRO A 337 4.91 -4.42 -42.33
CA PRO A 337 5.11 -4.19 -40.91
C PRO A 337 3.84 -3.75 -40.16
N VAL A 338 3.11 -2.79 -40.71
CA VAL A 338 1.88 -2.29 -40.08
C VAL A 338 0.83 -3.41 -39.95
N LEU A 339 0.67 -4.21 -41.00
CA LEU A 339 -0.28 -5.33 -40.99
C LEU A 339 0.12 -6.40 -39.96
N LEU A 340 1.42 -6.71 -39.86
CA LEU A 340 1.94 -7.66 -38.86
C LEU A 340 1.72 -7.15 -37.44
N VAL A 341 1.99 -5.89 -37.18
CA VAL A 341 1.74 -5.28 -35.86
C VAL A 341 0.25 -5.35 -35.49
N VAL A 342 -0.64 -5.00 -36.42
CA VAL A 342 -2.10 -5.08 -36.18
C VAL A 342 -2.54 -6.51 -35.85
N VAL A 343 -2.00 -7.51 -36.53
CA VAL A 343 -2.32 -8.93 -36.25
C VAL A 343 -1.78 -9.36 -34.88
N ILE A 344 -0.55 -8.95 -34.53
CA ILE A 344 0.06 -9.29 -33.23
C ILE A 344 -0.72 -8.64 -32.09
N GLU A 345 -0.98 -7.34 -32.18
CA GLU A 345 -1.74 -6.61 -31.16
C GLU A 345 -3.18 -7.14 -31.07
N GLY A 346 -3.80 -7.45 -32.20
CA GLY A 346 -5.11 -8.06 -32.21
C GLY A 346 -5.14 -9.42 -31.48
N ALA A 347 -4.13 -10.23 -31.65
CA ALA A 347 -4.01 -11.50 -30.93
C ALA A 347 -3.81 -11.28 -29.41
N ILE A 348 -3.04 -10.25 -29.02
CA ILE A 348 -2.84 -9.88 -27.61
C ILE A 348 -4.17 -9.44 -26.98
N PHE A 349 -4.92 -8.54 -27.62
CA PHE A 349 -6.22 -8.10 -27.10
C PHE A 349 -7.25 -9.25 -27.02
N ILE A 350 -7.25 -10.16 -27.98
CA ILE A 350 -8.09 -11.37 -27.91
C ILE A 350 -7.71 -12.22 -26.70
N ASN A 351 -6.42 -12.41 -26.45
CA ASN A 351 -5.95 -13.18 -25.31
C ASN A 351 -6.32 -12.53 -23.95
N PHE A 352 -6.29 -11.22 -23.86
CA PHE A 352 -6.70 -10.50 -22.63
C PHE A 352 -8.22 -10.44 -22.44
N GLY A 353 -9.01 -10.62 -23.49
CA GLY A 353 -10.46 -10.55 -23.42
C GLY A 353 -11.16 -11.91 -23.21
N ILE A 354 -10.38 -13.00 -23.18
CA ILE A 354 -10.86 -14.35 -22.86
C ILE A 354 -10.81 -14.60 -21.35
#